data_fb768b6c15971502054c33cf3d3be9df
#
_entry.id   fb768b6c15971502054c33cf3d3be9df
#
_cell.length_a   1.000
_cell.length_b   1.000
_cell.length_c   1.000
_cell.angle_alpha   90.00
_cell.angle_beta   90.00
_cell.angle_gamma   90.00
#
_symmetry.space_group_name_H-M   'P 1'
#
loop_
_entity.id
_entity.type
_entity.pdbx_description
1 polymer ?
#
loop_
_entity_poly.entity_id
_entity_poly.type
_entity_poly.pdbx_seq_one_letter_code
_entity_poly.pdbx_strand_id
1 'polypeptide(L)'
;ELEKELEYKNNDDGMPYRMEQDLLTDAEYKRNGYEYTTDHLGRLFTAEGNLHLKEHDGRLQIKDSIHDIGKGYEKSTDDRGHAIADRFDGANDLENLIPQDSGLNRNEFKNFENKLAQEVEAGKKVNLKLEMHYPGDSFRPDAITAVTESRKLKYF
;
A
#
# COMPACT_ATOMS: atom_id res chain seq x y z
N GLU A 1 -32.35 -1.75 -18.06
CA GLU A 1 -31.48 -2.45 -17.13
C GLU A 1 -31.44 -1.71 -15.80
N LEU A 2 -31.78 -2.41 -14.76
CA LEU A 2 -31.66 -1.84 -13.42
C LEU A 2 -30.19 -1.82 -13.04
N GLU A 3 -29.67 -0.62 -12.95
CA GLU A 3 -28.37 -0.44 -12.29
C GLU A 3 -28.52 -0.93 -10.86
N LYS A 4 -27.76 -1.98 -10.52
CA LYS A 4 -27.59 -2.37 -9.14
C LYS A 4 -27.06 -1.18 -8.38
N GLU A 5 -27.77 -0.80 -7.33
CA GLU A 5 -27.24 0.15 -6.38
C GLU A 5 -25.90 -0.38 -5.88
N LEU A 6 -24.84 0.32 -6.24
CA LEU A 6 -23.49 -0.07 -5.88
C LEU A 6 -23.22 0.35 -4.44
N GLU A 7 -23.01 -0.64 -3.59
CA GLU A 7 -22.73 -0.40 -2.18
C GLU A 7 -21.25 -0.13 -1.99
N TYR A 8 -20.91 1.13 -1.74
CA TYR A 8 -19.54 1.53 -1.44
C TYR A 8 -19.24 1.30 0.03
N LYS A 9 -18.08 0.73 0.31
CA LYS A 9 -17.58 0.63 1.68
C LYS A 9 -16.70 1.81 2.01
N ASN A 10 -16.85 2.32 3.20
CA ASN A 10 -16.07 3.44 3.69
C ASN A 10 -14.85 2.95 4.46
N ASN A 11 -13.76 3.72 4.38
CA ASN A 11 -12.58 3.50 5.23
C ASN A 11 -12.82 4.08 6.64
N ASP A 12 -11.81 4.02 7.50
CA ASP A 12 -11.93 4.49 8.89
C ASP A 12 -12.19 6.00 8.98
N ASP A 13 -11.87 6.76 7.93
CA ASP A 13 -12.15 8.20 7.84
C ASP A 13 -13.55 8.50 7.28
N GLY A 14 -14.35 7.48 7.02
CA GLY A 14 -15.71 7.62 6.49
C GLY A 14 -15.78 7.92 5.00
N MET A 15 -14.69 7.75 4.26
CA MET A 15 -14.64 8.02 2.82
C MET A 15 -14.91 6.76 2.00
N PRO A 16 -15.72 6.84 0.92
CA PRO A 16 -15.90 5.71 0.02
C PRO A 16 -14.55 5.34 -0.63
N TYR A 17 -14.14 4.08 -0.53
CA TYR A 17 -12.86 3.66 -1.09
C TYR A 17 -12.91 2.34 -1.85
N ARG A 18 -13.97 1.56 -1.67
CA ARG A 18 -14.10 0.29 -2.39
C ARG A 18 -15.55 -0.16 -2.48
N MET A 19 -15.79 -1.05 -3.41
CA MET A 19 -17.01 -1.83 -3.50
C MET A 19 -16.69 -3.25 -3.04
N GLU A 20 -17.21 -3.66 -1.89
CA GLU A 20 -16.91 -4.96 -1.29
C GLU A 20 -15.38 -5.16 -1.14
N GLN A 21 -14.78 -6.08 -1.90
CA GLN A 21 -13.36 -6.38 -1.86
C GLN A 21 -12.55 -5.64 -2.93
N ASP A 22 -13.16 -4.76 -3.70
CA ASP A 22 -12.49 -4.08 -4.81
C ASP A 22 -12.31 -2.59 -4.50
N LEU A 23 -11.09 -2.09 -4.74
CA LEU A 23 -10.84 -0.67 -4.74
C LEU A 23 -11.51 -0.02 -5.96
N LEU A 24 -11.84 1.25 -5.85
CA LEU A 24 -12.33 2.02 -6.99
C LEU A 24 -11.21 2.17 -8.02
N THR A 25 -11.58 2.19 -9.31
CA THR A 25 -10.61 2.39 -10.40
C THR A 25 -10.25 3.85 -10.56
N ASP A 26 -9.02 4.14 -10.97
CA ASP A 26 -8.52 5.49 -11.24
C ASP A 26 -8.86 6.48 -10.12
N ALA A 27 -8.71 6.02 -8.88
CA ALA A 27 -9.11 6.75 -7.69
C ALA A 27 -7.89 7.24 -6.89
N GLU A 28 -8.13 8.24 -6.07
CA GLU A 28 -7.14 8.81 -5.16
C GLU A 28 -7.70 8.76 -3.73
N TYR A 29 -6.88 8.27 -2.80
CA TYR A 29 -7.24 8.15 -1.39
C TYR A 29 -6.24 8.90 -0.53
N LYS A 30 -6.74 9.62 0.46
CA LYS A 30 -5.88 10.30 1.45
C LYS A 30 -6.12 9.70 2.82
N ARG A 31 -5.09 9.12 3.40
CA ARG A 31 -5.13 8.50 4.72
C ARG A 31 -3.85 8.82 5.50
N ASN A 32 -4.00 9.32 6.70
CA ASN A 32 -2.88 9.52 7.63
C ASN A 32 -1.75 10.38 7.06
N GLY A 33 -2.06 11.31 6.17
CA GLY A 33 -1.08 12.18 5.52
C GLY A 33 -0.45 11.59 4.25
N TYR A 34 -0.89 10.43 3.82
CA TYR A 34 -0.42 9.78 2.59
C TYR A 34 -1.47 9.79 1.51
N GLU A 35 -1.01 9.81 0.25
CA GLU A 35 -1.87 9.70 -0.92
C GLU A 35 -1.64 8.33 -1.57
N TYR A 36 -2.73 7.61 -1.80
CA TYR A 36 -2.74 6.32 -2.47
C TYR A 36 -3.56 6.45 -3.75
N THR A 37 -3.03 5.95 -4.86
CA THR A 37 -3.78 5.97 -6.12
C THR A 37 -3.98 4.57 -6.65
N THR A 38 -5.06 4.37 -7.39
CA THR A 38 -5.33 3.12 -8.09
C THR A 38 -5.24 3.32 -9.60
N ASP A 39 -5.06 2.23 -10.32
CA ASP A 39 -5.04 2.24 -11.78
C ASP A 39 -6.42 1.89 -12.37
N HIS A 40 -6.47 1.71 -13.69
CA HIS A 40 -7.70 1.41 -14.42
C HIS A 40 -8.35 0.06 -14.06
N LEU A 41 -7.63 -0.84 -13.37
CA LEU A 41 -8.15 -2.11 -12.88
C LEU A 41 -8.46 -2.08 -11.37
N GLY A 42 -8.22 -0.96 -10.69
CA GLY A 42 -8.40 -0.85 -9.25
C GLY A 42 -7.25 -1.42 -8.45
N ARG A 43 -6.07 -1.59 -9.05
CA ARG A 43 -4.87 -2.03 -8.34
C ARG A 43 -4.18 -0.83 -7.71
N LEU A 44 -3.58 -1.02 -6.55
CA LEU A 44 -2.76 0.03 -5.94
C LEU A 44 -1.61 0.39 -6.89
N PHE A 45 -1.57 1.63 -7.34
CA PHE A 45 -0.56 2.10 -8.26
C PHE A 45 0.55 2.89 -7.58
N THR A 46 0.20 3.93 -6.83
CA THR A 46 1.18 4.74 -6.10
C THR A 46 0.78 4.93 -4.64
N ALA A 47 1.80 5.09 -3.80
CA ALA A 47 1.63 5.48 -2.40
C ALA A 47 2.72 6.51 -2.09
N GLU A 48 2.35 7.68 -1.57
CA GLU A 48 3.25 8.81 -1.47
C GLU A 48 2.95 9.68 -0.26
N GLY A 49 3.99 10.25 0.33
CA GLY A 49 3.86 11.28 1.34
C GLY A 49 5.13 11.51 2.13
N ASN A 50 5.09 12.51 2.99
CA ASN A 50 6.15 12.77 3.95
C ASN A 50 6.03 11.78 5.10
N LEU A 51 7.08 11.01 5.33
CA LEU A 51 7.07 9.97 6.35
C LEU A 51 7.01 10.58 7.75
N HIS A 52 6.19 9.97 8.59
CA HIS A 52 6.12 10.26 10.03
C HIS A 52 5.95 8.94 10.77
N LEU A 53 6.36 8.91 12.02
CA LEU A 53 6.21 7.71 12.84
C LEU A 53 4.78 7.62 13.36
N LYS A 54 4.28 6.40 13.51
CA LYS A 54 2.95 6.20 14.08
C LYS A 54 2.92 6.62 15.54
N GLU A 55 1.80 7.17 15.96
CA GLU A 55 1.60 7.63 17.35
C GLU A 55 0.91 6.58 18.23
N HIS A 56 0.24 5.59 17.61
CA HIS A 56 -0.43 4.52 18.36
C HIS A 56 0.52 3.38 18.69
N ASP A 57 0.28 2.70 19.82
CA ASP A 57 1.01 1.50 20.21
C ASP A 57 0.49 0.26 19.47
N GLY A 58 1.41 -0.67 19.22
CA GLY A 58 1.09 -1.96 18.63
C GLY A 58 0.72 -1.89 17.15
N ARG A 59 0.47 -3.05 16.57
CA ARG A 59 0.04 -3.16 15.16
C ARG A 59 -1.46 -3.29 15.09
N LEU A 60 -2.08 -2.49 14.22
CA LEU A 60 -3.49 -2.65 13.89
C LEU A 60 -3.67 -3.91 13.05
N GLN A 61 -4.78 -4.60 13.27
CA GLN A 61 -5.08 -5.83 12.54
C GLN A 61 -5.45 -5.54 11.09
N ILE A 62 -4.84 -6.30 10.16
CA ILE A 62 -5.24 -6.31 8.76
C ILE A 62 -6.48 -7.17 8.63
N LYS A 63 -7.58 -6.59 8.16
CA LYS A 63 -8.86 -7.29 8.01
C LYS A 63 -9.03 -7.95 6.66
N ASP A 64 -8.35 -7.44 5.63
CA ASP A 64 -8.46 -7.98 4.27
C ASP A 64 -7.64 -9.26 4.13
N SER A 65 -8.22 -10.28 3.49
CA SER A 65 -7.51 -11.53 3.23
C SER A 65 -6.50 -11.37 2.09
N ILE A 66 -5.50 -12.25 2.04
CA ILE A 66 -4.53 -12.25 0.94
C ILE A 66 -5.23 -12.46 -0.41
N HIS A 67 -6.31 -13.24 -0.44
CA HIS A 67 -7.09 -13.46 -1.66
C HIS A 67 -7.82 -12.19 -2.10
N ASP A 68 -8.40 -11.45 -1.18
CA ASP A 68 -9.05 -10.17 -1.50
C ASP A 68 -8.06 -9.13 -2.00
N ILE A 69 -6.82 -9.19 -1.52
CA ILE A 69 -5.74 -8.32 -1.98
C ILE A 69 -5.23 -8.74 -3.36
N GLY A 70 -4.97 -10.02 -3.54
CA GLY A 70 -4.32 -10.55 -4.74
C GLY A 70 -5.25 -11.00 -5.85
N LYS A 71 -6.55 -11.15 -5.57
CA LYS A 71 -7.57 -11.55 -6.57
C LYS A 71 -7.24 -12.83 -7.34
N GLY A 72 -6.54 -13.77 -6.72
CA GLY A 72 -6.13 -15.02 -7.34
C GLY A 72 -4.72 -15.01 -7.91
N TYR A 73 -4.04 -13.85 -7.94
CA TYR A 73 -2.66 -13.73 -8.42
C TYR A 73 -1.61 -13.89 -7.32
N GLU A 74 -2.05 -13.90 -6.08
CA GLU A 74 -1.17 -14.08 -4.93
C GLU A 74 -0.51 -15.47 -4.96
N LYS A 75 0.74 -15.54 -4.49
CA LYS A 75 1.46 -16.80 -4.29
C LYS A 75 1.30 -17.27 -2.86
N SER A 76 1.39 -18.58 -2.62
CA SER A 76 1.24 -19.17 -1.28
C SER A 76 2.25 -18.64 -0.27
N THR A 77 3.37 -18.12 -0.74
CA THR A 77 4.44 -17.54 0.09
C THR A 77 4.34 -16.04 0.27
N ASP A 78 3.28 -15.40 -0.25
CA ASP A 78 3.14 -13.95 -0.16
C ASP A 78 2.63 -13.52 1.21
N ASP A 79 3.17 -12.41 1.69
CA ASP A 79 2.64 -11.67 2.83
C ASP A 79 1.58 -10.68 2.34
N ARG A 80 0.70 -10.26 3.26
CA ARG A 80 -0.14 -9.09 3.08
C ARG A 80 0.74 -7.87 3.36
N GLY A 81 1.39 -7.37 2.31
CA GLY A 81 2.39 -6.32 2.45
C GLY A 81 1.79 -4.93 2.48
N HIS A 82 2.27 -4.09 3.40
CA HIS A 82 1.97 -2.66 3.39
C HIS A 82 2.89 -1.96 2.37
N ALA A 83 2.34 -1.09 1.54
CA ALA A 83 3.15 -0.21 0.71
C ALA A 83 3.87 0.81 1.60
N ILE A 84 3.11 1.65 2.31
CA ILE A 84 3.67 2.49 3.38
C ILE A 84 3.59 1.69 4.67
N ALA A 85 4.73 1.44 5.31
CA ALA A 85 4.83 0.59 6.48
C ALA A 85 3.97 1.08 7.66
N ASP A 86 3.52 0.13 8.47
CA ASP A 86 2.78 0.42 9.69
C ASP A 86 3.54 1.37 10.63
N ARG A 87 4.86 1.21 10.72
CA ARG A 87 5.69 2.10 11.56
C ARG A 87 5.62 3.57 11.15
N PHE A 88 5.29 3.85 9.90
CA PHE A 88 5.09 5.20 9.36
C PHE A 88 3.61 5.61 9.33
N ASP A 89 2.77 4.87 10.03
CA ASP A 89 1.34 5.09 10.07
C ASP A 89 0.65 4.89 8.71
N GLY A 90 1.17 3.97 7.91
CA GLY A 90 0.53 3.54 6.67
C GLY A 90 -0.82 2.88 6.95
N ALA A 91 -1.76 3.03 6.03
CA ALA A 91 -3.10 2.50 6.19
C ALA A 91 -3.10 0.97 6.29
N ASN A 92 -4.01 0.40 7.09
CA ASN A 92 -4.21 -1.05 7.20
C ASN A 92 -5.37 -1.55 6.35
N ASP A 93 -5.84 -0.74 5.44
CA ASP A 93 -6.93 -1.06 4.54
C ASP A 93 -6.42 -1.37 3.14
N LEU A 94 -7.31 -1.85 2.29
CA LEU A 94 -6.98 -2.38 0.97
C LEU A 94 -6.17 -1.41 0.10
N GLU A 95 -6.34 -0.11 0.25
CA GLU A 95 -5.61 0.91 -0.53
C GLU A 95 -4.11 0.95 -0.27
N ASN A 96 -3.63 0.27 0.78
CA ASN A 96 -2.20 0.20 1.12
C ASN A 96 -1.67 -1.23 1.14
N LEU A 97 -2.42 -2.20 0.64
CA LEU A 97 -2.04 -3.61 0.75
C LEU A 97 -1.78 -4.22 -0.63
N ILE A 98 -0.70 -4.97 -0.73
CA ILE A 98 -0.32 -5.73 -1.93
C ILE A 98 0.12 -7.15 -1.53
N PRO A 99 -0.07 -8.15 -2.41
CA PRO A 99 0.62 -9.41 -2.24
C PRO A 99 2.12 -9.18 -2.46
N GLN A 100 2.92 -9.54 -1.49
CA GLN A 100 4.34 -9.25 -1.52
C GLN A 100 5.13 -10.49 -1.11
N ASP A 101 6.15 -10.84 -1.90
CA ASP A 101 7.03 -11.95 -1.55
C ASP A 101 7.55 -11.79 -0.13
N SER A 102 7.40 -12.84 0.69
CA SER A 102 7.76 -12.77 2.10
C SER A 102 9.26 -12.50 2.31
N GLY A 103 10.12 -13.01 1.42
CA GLY A 103 11.55 -12.73 1.47
C GLY A 103 11.86 -11.26 1.27
N LEU A 104 11.27 -10.64 0.24
CA LEU A 104 11.41 -9.22 -0.02
C LEU A 104 10.83 -8.38 1.12
N ASN A 105 9.60 -8.68 1.53
CA ASN A 105 8.90 -7.93 2.58
C ASN A 105 9.64 -7.95 3.91
N ARG A 106 10.22 -9.10 4.28
CA ARG A 106 10.87 -9.29 5.59
C ARG A 106 12.35 -8.92 5.60
N ASN A 107 12.99 -8.80 4.45
CA ASN A 107 14.42 -8.55 4.34
C ASN A 107 14.76 -7.22 3.65
N GLU A 108 14.84 -7.22 2.32
CA GLU A 108 15.34 -6.06 1.56
C GLU A 108 14.50 -4.80 1.76
N PHE A 109 13.19 -4.95 1.62
CA PHE A 109 12.28 -3.81 1.77
C PHE A 109 12.27 -3.31 3.21
N LYS A 110 12.30 -4.23 4.18
CA LYS A 110 12.37 -3.88 5.59
C LYS A 110 13.68 -3.15 5.93
N ASN A 111 14.79 -3.57 5.35
CA ASN A 111 16.07 -2.88 5.53
C ASN A 111 16.04 -1.45 4.99
N PHE A 112 15.42 -1.25 3.84
CA PHE A 112 15.18 0.08 3.30
C PHE A 112 14.33 0.93 4.25
N GLU A 113 13.23 0.37 4.75
CA GLU A 113 12.35 1.05 5.71
C GLU A 113 13.09 1.40 7.01
N ASN A 114 13.97 0.52 7.48
CA ASN A 114 14.79 0.79 8.67
C ASN A 114 15.69 2.02 8.49
N LYS A 115 16.28 2.17 7.32
CA LYS A 115 17.09 3.35 6.99
C LYS A 115 16.25 4.63 6.97
N LEU A 116 15.08 4.57 6.37
CA LEU A 116 14.17 5.71 6.35
C LEU A 116 13.70 6.09 7.75
N ALA A 117 13.42 5.09 8.60
CA ALA A 117 13.02 5.34 9.98
C ALA A 117 14.13 6.07 10.76
N GLN A 118 15.38 5.70 10.56
CA GLN A 118 16.51 6.39 11.19
C GLN A 118 16.59 7.86 10.77
N GLU A 119 16.34 8.15 9.51
CA GLU A 119 16.32 9.53 9.01
C GLU A 119 15.16 10.34 9.61
N VAL A 120 13.98 9.74 9.68
CA VAL A 120 12.81 10.39 10.29
C VAL A 120 13.03 10.63 11.78
N GLU A 121 13.58 9.66 12.51
CA GLU A 121 13.91 9.79 13.94
C GLU A 121 14.96 10.87 14.19
N ALA A 122 15.87 11.08 13.24
CA ALA A 122 16.87 12.15 13.29
C ALA A 122 16.29 13.53 12.96
N GLY A 123 14.99 13.64 12.72
CA GLY A 123 14.33 14.90 12.41
C GLY A 123 14.42 15.31 10.94
N LYS A 124 14.91 14.45 10.07
CA LYS A 124 14.97 14.74 8.63
C LYS A 124 13.60 14.63 8.00
N LYS A 125 13.33 15.52 7.05
CA LYS A 125 12.13 15.42 6.22
C LYS A 125 12.39 14.40 5.10
N VAL A 126 11.58 13.35 5.07
CA VAL A 126 11.70 12.28 4.07
C VAL A 126 10.38 12.16 3.32
N ASN A 127 10.40 12.51 2.04
CA ASN A 127 9.27 12.24 1.15
C ASN A 127 9.53 10.92 0.44
N LEU A 128 8.58 10.00 0.52
CA LEU A 128 8.66 8.70 -0.14
C LEU A 128 7.52 8.57 -1.13
N LYS A 129 7.86 8.13 -2.35
CA LYS A 129 6.89 7.71 -3.35
C LYS A 129 7.17 6.29 -3.76
N LEU A 130 6.18 5.42 -3.63
CA LEU A 130 6.22 4.06 -4.11
C LEU A 130 5.35 3.93 -5.35
N GLU A 131 5.84 3.22 -6.34
CA GLU A 131 5.12 2.90 -7.56
C GLU A 131 5.16 1.40 -7.78
N MET A 132 3.99 0.78 -7.85
CA MET A 132 3.83 -0.64 -8.08
C MET A 132 3.76 -0.93 -9.58
N HIS A 133 4.50 -1.95 -10.03
CA HIS A 133 4.53 -2.38 -11.43
C HIS A 133 3.90 -3.76 -11.55
N TYR A 134 2.92 -3.88 -12.42
CA TYR A 134 2.15 -5.11 -12.57
C TYR A 134 2.33 -5.71 -13.96
N PRO A 135 2.55 -7.04 -14.07
CA PRO A 135 2.53 -7.71 -15.37
C PRO A 135 1.07 -7.91 -15.81
N GLY A 136 0.70 -7.39 -16.98
CA GLY A 136 -0.64 -7.56 -17.54
C GLY A 136 -1.74 -7.17 -16.56
N ASP A 137 -2.72 -8.05 -16.37
CA ASP A 137 -3.87 -7.82 -15.48
C ASP A 137 -3.66 -8.34 -14.07
N SER A 138 -2.45 -8.74 -13.71
CA SER A 138 -2.14 -9.29 -12.39
C SER A 138 -2.39 -8.27 -11.28
N PHE A 139 -2.98 -8.72 -10.18
CA PHE A 139 -3.08 -7.93 -8.94
C PHE A 139 -1.89 -8.14 -8.02
N ARG A 140 -0.88 -8.86 -8.49
CA ARG A 140 0.38 -9.02 -7.78
C ARG A 140 1.47 -8.26 -8.53
N PRO A 141 2.08 -7.24 -7.90
CA PRO A 141 3.16 -6.52 -8.56
C PRO A 141 4.39 -7.42 -8.70
N ASP A 142 5.13 -7.25 -9.78
CA ASP A 142 6.41 -7.93 -9.99
C ASP A 142 7.60 -7.02 -9.65
N ALA A 143 7.36 -5.75 -9.44
CA ALA A 143 8.38 -4.80 -9.00
C ALA A 143 7.76 -3.60 -8.29
N ILE A 144 8.55 -2.99 -7.41
CA ILE A 144 8.20 -1.75 -6.70
C ILE A 144 9.34 -0.76 -6.91
N THR A 145 9.04 0.43 -7.39
CA THR A 145 10.00 1.53 -7.44
C THR A 145 9.78 2.43 -6.24
N ALA A 146 10.85 2.68 -5.48
CA ALA A 146 10.85 3.57 -4.33
C ALA A 146 11.69 4.80 -4.64
N VAL A 147 11.11 5.98 -4.52
CA VAL A 147 11.78 7.25 -4.80
C VAL A 147 11.74 8.11 -3.55
N THR A 148 12.92 8.56 -3.14
CA THR A 148 13.07 9.65 -2.15
C THR A 148 13.80 10.80 -2.82
N GLU A 149 13.99 11.92 -2.12
CA GLU A 149 14.70 13.09 -2.69
C GLU A 149 16.12 12.75 -3.15
N SER A 150 16.77 11.76 -2.51
CA SER A 150 18.18 11.40 -2.78
C SER A 150 18.35 10.08 -3.50
N ARG A 151 17.29 9.25 -3.66
CA ARG A 151 17.43 7.88 -4.17
C ARG A 151 16.24 7.45 -5.02
N LYS A 152 16.53 6.61 -6.01
CA LYS A 152 15.53 5.85 -6.73
C LYS A 152 15.96 4.39 -6.73
N LEU A 153 15.19 3.53 -6.10
CA LEU A 153 15.46 2.10 -5.96
C LEU A 153 14.32 1.28 -6.54
N LYS A 154 14.65 0.12 -7.10
CA LYS A 154 13.66 -0.79 -7.65
C LYS A 154 13.82 -2.17 -6.99
N TYR A 155 12.74 -2.69 -6.48
CA TYR A 155 12.66 -4.02 -5.85
C TYR A 155 11.84 -4.95 -6.74
N PHE A 156 12.31 -6.16 -6.89
CA PHE A 156 11.67 -7.18 -7.71
C PHE A 156 11.06 -8.30 -6.88
#